data_bb1151b1df947b5066cde6311aaf731b
#
_entry.id   bb1151b1df947b5066cde6311aaf731b
#
_cell.length_a   1.000
_cell.length_b   1.000
_cell.length_c   1.000
_cell.angle_alpha   90.00
_cell.angle_beta   90.00
_cell.angle_gamma   90.00
#
_symmetry.space_group_name_H-M   'P 1'
#
loop_
_entity.id
_entity.type
_entity.pdbx_description
1 polymer ?
#
loop_
_entity_poly.entity_id
_entity_poly.type
_entity_poly.pdbx_seq_one_letter_code
_entity_poly.pdbx_strand_id
1 'polypeptide(L)'
;LSVVASSASELAVPNSNSPASAEGDALRLRRVRDAMLAMQRRAWEQGTAAQALLELGETEMVVLLAKDAVVNQLKDGRLGLNEGNAPVCDPCVNGEPVLFAARVTGDAALQRAADRMLEFALHKAPRTRDGIVFHNQIENRIWVDAFYMLPPFLAVAGHPAEAMKQCAGFRRILQDPKTKLYSHMWDADRQDFERRAFWASGNGWALAGMARVLRALPAAMAAEKAQLVEWIRELVDAALPWRRACDGLFHDVFDDAGTFVETNFAQMLAYTLYRGVAEGWMPHSFLVTAESLREAAIAKVDASGLVQGVCGAPHFNRPGTSTEGQAFHLLMEAARRDCLKETATRGD
;
A
#
# COMPACT_ATOMS: atom_id res chain seq x y z
N LEU A 1 -27.57 19.40 -46.22
CA LEU A 1 -27.14 19.60 -44.82
C LEU A 1 -27.81 18.55 -43.98
N SER A 2 -27.15 17.40 -43.78
CA SER A 2 -27.63 16.29 -42.96
C SER A 2 -26.76 16.22 -41.72
N VAL A 3 -27.33 16.44 -40.55
CA VAL A 3 -26.69 16.34 -39.26
C VAL A 3 -26.68 14.87 -38.88
N VAL A 4 -25.51 14.26 -38.78
CA VAL A 4 -25.32 12.91 -38.23
C VAL A 4 -25.18 13.05 -36.73
N ALA A 5 -26.20 12.58 -36.00
CA ALA A 5 -26.15 12.44 -34.56
C ALA A 5 -25.27 11.22 -34.22
N SER A 6 -24.13 11.47 -33.57
CA SER A 6 -23.28 10.43 -32.97
C SER A 6 -23.92 9.95 -31.70
N SER A 7 -24.39 8.73 -31.67
CA SER A 7 -24.85 8.03 -30.48
C SER A 7 -23.63 7.62 -29.65
N ALA A 8 -23.49 8.23 -28.46
CA ALA A 8 -22.56 7.73 -27.42
C ALA A 8 -23.10 6.36 -26.94
N SER A 9 -22.37 5.30 -27.26
CA SER A 9 -22.63 3.98 -26.68
C SER A 9 -22.21 4.01 -25.20
N GLU A 10 -23.19 3.90 -24.31
CA GLU A 10 -22.96 3.54 -22.91
C GLU A 10 -22.19 2.21 -22.86
N LEU A 11 -20.96 2.28 -22.39
CA LEU A 11 -20.20 1.09 -22.06
C LEU A 11 -20.81 0.50 -20.78
N ALA A 12 -21.69 -0.47 -20.97
CA ALA A 12 -22.25 -1.26 -19.88
C ALA A 12 -21.12 -1.98 -19.15
N VAL A 13 -21.00 -1.71 -17.85
CA VAL A 13 -20.13 -2.49 -16.95
C VAL A 13 -20.62 -3.96 -17.01
N PRO A 14 -19.73 -4.94 -17.27
CA PRO A 14 -20.14 -6.34 -17.35
C PRO A 14 -20.81 -6.76 -16.03
N ASN A 15 -21.98 -7.35 -16.11
CA ASN A 15 -22.75 -7.85 -14.97
C ASN A 15 -22.06 -9.10 -14.41
N SER A 16 -21.08 -8.93 -13.50
CA SER A 16 -20.24 -10.00 -12.92
C SER A 16 -20.94 -10.81 -11.81
N ASN A 17 -22.24 -10.72 -11.67
CA ASN A 17 -22.99 -11.30 -10.57
C ASN A 17 -23.66 -12.66 -10.90
N SER A 18 -22.98 -13.56 -11.62
CA SER A 18 -23.43 -14.96 -11.66
C SER A 18 -22.93 -15.71 -10.41
N PRO A 19 -23.71 -16.65 -9.83
CA PRO A 19 -23.26 -17.45 -8.68
C PRO A 19 -21.93 -18.19 -8.93
N ALA A 20 -21.70 -18.64 -10.15
CA ALA A 20 -20.45 -19.31 -10.55
C ALA A 20 -19.25 -18.37 -10.56
N SER A 21 -19.42 -17.09 -10.93
CA SER A 21 -18.34 -16.09 -10.85
C SER A 21 -18.00 -15.72 -9.41
N ALA A 22 -19.00 -15.60 -8.55
CA ALA A 22 -18.81 -15.32 -7.12
C ALA A 22 -18.08 -16.47 -6.39
N GLU A 23 -18.39 -17.73 -6.72
CA GLU A 23 -17.69 -18.90 -6.16
C GLU A 23 -16.23 -18.97 -6.66
N GLY A 24 -15.97 -18.67 -7.92
CA GLY A 24 -14.64 -18.56 -8.51
C GLY A 24 -13.80 -17.47 -7.83
N ASP A 25 -14.38 -16.30 -7.59
CA ASP A 25 -13.73 -15.20 -6.89
C ASP A 25 -13.40 -15.56 -5.43
N ALA A 26 -14.32 -16.18 -4.71
CA ALA A 26 -14.09 -16.64 -3.35
C ALA A 26 -12.97 -17.69 -3.26
N LEU A 27 -12.90 -18.62 -4.22
CA LEU A 27 -11.83 -19.62 -4.29
C LEU A 27 -10.48 -18.95 -4.58
N ARG A 28 -10.42 -17.99 -5.52
CA ARG A 28 -9.21 -17.23 -5.83
C ARG A 28 -8.71 -16.51 -4.58
N LEU A 29 -9.57 -15.78 -3.87
CA LEU A 29 -9.19 -15.04 -2.67
C LEU A 29 -8.63 -15.96 -1.58
N ARG A 30 -9.25 -17.13 -1.35
CA ARG A 30 -8.72 -18.12 -0.40
C ARG A 30 -7.32 -18.59 -0.80
N ARG A 31 -7.09 -18.94 -2.07
CA ARG A 31 -5.78 -19.40 -2.56
C ARG A 31 -4.72 -18.30 -2.43
N VAL A 32 -5.04 -17.07 -2.80
CA VAL A 32 -4.14 -15.92 -2.66
C VAL A 32 -3.79 -15.70 -1.18
N ARG A 33 -4.78 -15.77 -0.27
CA ARG A 33 -4.56 -15.66 1.16
C ARG A 33 -3.66 -16.77 1.69
N ASP A 34 -3.92 -18.01 1.33
CA ASP A 34 -3.15 -19.16 1.81
C ASP A 34 -1.70 -19.10 1.30
N ALA A 35 -1.49 -18.69 0.04
CA ALA A 35 -0.17 -18.41 -0.51
C ALA A 35 0.54 -17.27 0.24
N MET A 36 -0.16 -16.16 0.54
CA MET A 36 0.38 -15.06 1.35
C MET A 36 0.87 -15.53 2.71
N LEU A 37 0.07 -16.34 3.41
CA LEU A 37 0.41 -16.86 4.74
C LEU A 37 1.62 -17.80 4.71
N ALA A 38 1.81 -18.54 3.61
CA ALA A 38 2.94 -19.45 3.44
C ALA A 38 4.27 -18.75 3.11
N MET A 39 4.26 -17.46 2.72
CA MET A 39 5.42 -16.77 2.14
C MET A 39 6.12 -15.78 3.08
N GLN A 40 5.62 -15.56 4.28
CA GLN A 40 6.13 -14.50 5.18
C GLN A 40 7.53 -14.78 5.71
N ARG A 41 8.44 -13.82 5.55
CA ARG A 41 9.85 -13.93 5.93
C ARG A 41 10.42 -12.66 6.54
N ARG A 42 9.73 -11.51 6.36
CA ARG A 42 10.20 -10.17 6.70
C ARG A 42 9.15 -9.39 7.48
N ALA A 43 9.58 -8.36 8.22
CA ALA A 43 8.68 -7.51 8.99
C ALA A 43 7.63 -6.83 8.10
N TRP A 44 8.02 -6.29 6.94
CA TRP A 44 7.07 -5.66 6.01
C TRP A 44 6.08 -6.67 5.40
N GLU A 45 6.53 -7.89 5.07
CA GLU A 45 5.68 -8.97 4.56
C GLU A 45 4.61 -9.33 5.58
N GLN A 46 5.01 -9.53 6.84
CA GLN A 46 4.13 -9.90 7.94
C GLN A 46 3.10 -8.80 8.24
N GLY A 47 3.57 -7.55 8.35
CA GLY A 47 2.69 -6.43 8.67
C GLY A 47 1.70 -6.12 7.55
N THR A 48 2.13 -6.14 6.29
CA THR A 48 1.25 -5.93 5.12
C THR A 48 0.22 -7.06 5.01
N ALA A 49 0.62 -8.31 5.25
CA ALA A 49 -0.28 -9.45 5.32
C ALA A 49 -1.34 -9.29 6.42
N ALA A 50 -0.92 -8.88 7.61
CA ALA A 50 -1.85 -8.64 8.73
C ALA A 50 -2.83 -7.49 8.43
N GLN A 51 -2.39 -6.43 7.74
CA GLN A 51 -3.27 -5.35 7.29
C GLN A 51 -4.27 -5.80 6.22
N ALA A 52 -3.87 -6.69 5.29
CA ALA A 52 -4.78 -7.26 4.31
C ALA A 52 -5.89 -8.09 4.99
N LEU A 53 -5.52 -8.91 5.95
CA LEU A 53 -6.48 -9.69 6.75
C LEU A 53 -7.38 -8.80 7.62
N LEU A 54 -6.84 -7.69 8.16
CA LEU A 54 -7.60 -6.71 8.91
C LEU A 54 -8.71 -6.08 8.03
N GLU A 55 -8.40 -5.68 6.81
CA GLU A 55 -9.37 -5.11 5.88
C GLU A 55 -10.36 -6.15 5.33
N LEU A 56 -9.99 -7.43 5.30
CA LEU A 56 -10.92 -8.53 5.00
C LEU A 56 -11.86 -8.87 6.17
N GLY A 57 -11.52 -8.44 7.40
CA GLY A 57 -12.28 -8.75 8.61
C GLY A 57 -11.90 -10.09 9.26
N GLU A 58 -10.76 -10.68 8.91
CA GLU A 58 -10.27 -11.94 9.45
C GLU A 58 -9.58 -11.74 10.83
N THR A 59 -10.36 -11.32 11.82
CA THR A 59 -9.89 -10.90 13.15
C THR A 59 -8.97 -11.92 13.83
N GLU A 60 -9.30 -13.21 13.79
CA GLU A 60 -8.51 -14.28 14.44
C GLU A 60 -7.11 -14.37 13.83
N MET A 61 -7.00 -14.30 12.51
CA MET A 61 -5.72 -14.34 11.81
C MET A 61 -4.88 -13.10 12.08
N VAL A 62 -5.51 -11.92 12.15
CA VAL A 62 -4.81 -10.67 12.55
C VAL A 62 -4.23 -10.81 13.95
N VAL A 63 -4.99 -11.38 14.91
CA VAL A 63 -4.51 -11.61 16.29
C VAL A 63 -3.32 -12.58 16.30
N LEU A 64 -3.35 -13.65 15.50
CA LEU A 64 -2.23 -14.59 15.42
C LEU A 64 -0.96 -13.93 14.85
N LEU A 65 -1.08 -13.20 13.75
CA LEU A 65 0.07 -12.47 13.16
C LEU A 65 0.60 -11.38 14.08
N ALA A 66 -0.29 -10.67 14.79
CA ALA A 66 0.12 -9.67 15.77
C ALA A 66 0.89 -10.29 16.95
N LYS A 67 0.44 -11.45 17.45
CA LYS A 67 1.17 -12.20 18.50
C LYS A 67 2.54 -12.66 18.02
N ASP A 68 2.63 -13.19 16.79
CA ASP A 68 3.90 -13.60 16.21
C ASP A 68 4.85 -12.40 16.03
N ALA A 69 4.34 -11.25 15.56
CA ALA A 69 5.12 -10.02 15.47
C ALA A 69 5.67 -9.58 16.84
N VAL A 70 4.92 -9.79 17.94
CA VAL A 70 5.35 -9.47 19.31
C VAL A 70 6.34 -10.50 19.85
N VAL A 71 6.18 -11.79 19.53
CA VAL A 71 7.17 -12.84 19.87
C VAL A 71 8.54 -12.51 19.27
N ASN A 72 8.55 -11.96 18.06
CA ASN A 72 9.77 -11.57 17.34
C ASN A 72 10.24 -10.13 17.65
N GLN A 73 9.59 -9.41 18.60
CA GLN A 73 9.93 -8.03 18.92
C GLN A 73 11.36 -7.87 19.45
N LEU A 74 12.13 -6.99 18.85
CA LEU A 74 13.49 -6.68 19.29
C LEU A 74 13.48 -5.92 20.63
N LYS A 75 14.63 -5.92 21.33
CA LYS A 75 14.80 -5.24 22.63
C LYS A 75 14.55 -3.73 22.55
N ASP A 76 14.83 -3.11 21.41
CA ASP A 76 14.62 -1.67 21.19
C ASP A 76 13.16 -1.30 20.91
N GLY A 77 12.30 -2.30 20.66
CA GLY A 77 10.86 -2.13 20.45
C GLY A 77 10.36 -2.45 19.05
N ARG A 78 11.24 -2.68 18.08
CA ARG A 78 10.85 -2.98 16.69
C ARG A 78 10.14 -4.33 16.57
N LEU A 79 8.95 -4.32 15.93
CA LEU A 79 8.07 -5.48 15.79
C LEU A 79 8.43 -6.35 14.58
N GLY A 80 8.01 -7.61 14.62
CA GLY A 80 7.97 -8.52 13.48
C GLY A 80 9.29 -9.20 13.14
N LEU A 81 9.30 -9.87 12.00
CA LEU A 81 10.42 -10.67 11.48
C LEU A 81 11.53 -9.76 10.92
N ASN A 82 12.46 -9.38 11.78
CA ASN A 82 13.55 -8.47 11.41
C ASN A 82 14.80 -9.23 10.97
N GLU A 83 15.35 -8.84 9.80
CA GLU A 83 16.69 -9.27 9.39
C GLU A 83 17.75 -8.46 10.10
N GLY A 84 18.34 -9.03 11.12
CA GLY A 84 19.36 -8.35 11.89
C GLY A 84 18.88 -7.03 12.48
N ASN A 85 19.74 -6.02 12.46
CA ASN A 85 19.49 -4.73 13.11
C ASN A 85 19.16 -3.58 12.13
N ALA A 86 19.09 -3.87 10.82
CA ALA A 86 18.97 -2.83 9.81
C ALA A 86 17.59 -2.15 9.71
N PRO A 87 16.44 -2.86 9.63
CA PRO A 87 15.16 -2.23 9.33
C PRO A 87 14.70 -1.25 10.41
N VAL A 88 14.23 -0.06 10.00
CA VAL A 88 13.66 0.98 10.86
C VAL A 88 12.19 1.21 10.55
N CYS A 89 11.85 1.48 9.28
CA CYS A 89 10.48 1.73 8.87
C CYS A 89 9.66 0.45 8.75
N ASP A 90 10.21 -0.63 8.21
CA ASP A 90 9.51 -1.90 7.96
C ASP A 90 8.82 -2.51 9.20
N PRO A 91 9.45 -2.50 10.39
CA PRO A 91 8.79 -3.00 11.60
C PRO A 91 7.51 -2.24 11.97
N CYS A 92 7.39 -0.96 11.57
CA CYS A 92 6.26 -0.11 11.94
C CYS A 92 4.95 -0.58 11.32
N VAL A 93 4.97 -1.24 10.15
CA VAL A 93 3.75 -1.74 9.50
C VAL A 93 3.01 -2.77 10.35
N ASN A 94 3.70 -3.46 11.28
CA ASN A 94 3.09 -4.37 12.25
C ASN A 94 2.34 -3.65 13.38
N GLY A 95 2.59 -2.35 13.58
CA GLY A 95 2.03 -1.60 14.69
C GLY A 95 0.50 -1.50 14.69
N GLU A 96 -0.11 -1.24 13.53
CA GLU A 96 -1.58 -1.18 13.41
C GLU A 96 -2.25 -2.53 13.72
N PRO A 97 -1.83 -3.67 13.15
CA PRO A 97 -2.36 -4.98 13.52
C PRO A 97 -2.20 -5.32 15.01
N VAL A 98 -1.07 -4.94 15.63
CA VAL A 98 -0.83 -5.19 17.06
C VAL A 98 -1.75 -4.32 17.92
N LEU A 99 -1.95 -3.03 17.60
CA LEU A 99 -2.94 -2.17 18.26
C LEU A 99 -4.36 -2.70 18.12
N PHE A 100 -4.73 -3.17 16.93
CA PHE A 100 -6.03 -3.79 16.71
C PHE A 100 -6.21 -5.03 17.57
N ALA A 101 -5.23 -5.94 17.57
CA ALA A 101 -5.26 -7.17 18.36
C ALA A 101 -5.33 -6.88 19.86
N ALA A 102 -4.57 -5.90 20.37
CA ALA A 102 -4.65 -5.44 21.75
C ALA A 102 -6.07 -5.01 22.15
N ARG A 103 -6.71 -4.22 21.28
CA ARG A 103 -8.07 -3.71 21.49
C ARG A 103 -9.12 -4.82 21.51
N VAL A 104 -9.06 -5.77 20.57
CA VAL A 104 -10.12 -6.81 20.45
C VAL A 104 -9.95 -7.94 21.47
N THR A 105 -8.72 -8.17 21.96
CA THR A 105 -8.44 -9.23 22.94
C THR A 105 -8.35 -8.72 24.38
N GLY A 106 -8.16 -7.41 24.59
CA GLY A 106 -7.86 -6.84 25.90
C GLY A 106 -6.47 -7.21 26.43
N ASP A 107 -5.57 -7.75 25.59
CA ASP A 107 -4.24 -8.22 26.00
C ASP A 107 -3.29 -7.02 26.18
N ALA A 108 -2.99 -6.70 27.45
CA ALA A 108 -2.08 -5.62 27.80
C ALA A 108 -0.63 -5.86 27.32
N ALA A 109 -0.22 -7.08 27.02
CA ALA A 109 1.11 -7.34 26.49
C ALA A 109 1.24 -6.87 25.03
N LEU A 110 0.19 -7.04 24.24
CA LEU A 110 0.11 -6.51 22.87
C LEU A 110 0.13 -4.97 22.89
N GLN A 111 -0.63 -4.34 23.79
CA GLN A 111 -0.60 -2.88 23.95
C GLN A 111 0.81 -2.38 24.29
N ARG A 112 1.46 -2.95 25.30
CA ARG A 112 2.84 -2.58 25.66
C ARG A 112 3.83 -2.80 24.52
N ALA A 113 3.62 -3.80 23.69
CA ALA A 113 4.49 -4.04 22.55
C ALA A 113 4.32 -2.97 21.46
N ALA A 114 3.07 -2.56 21.17
CA ALA A 114 2.79 -1.43 20.28
C ALA A 114 3.37 -0.12 20.82
N ASP A 115 3.24 0.14 22.13
CA ASP A 115 3.80 1.34 22.78
C ASP A 115 5.34 1.38 22.64
N ARG A 116 6.03 0.24 22.79
CA ARG A 116 7.48 0.16 22.58
C ARG A 116 7.88 0.42 21.11
N MET A 117 7.08 -0.07 20.16
CA MET A 117 7.30 0.23 18.74
C MET A 117 7.12 1.73 18.46
N LEU A 118 6.09 2.32 19.04
CA LEU A 118 5.82 3.75 18.92
C LEU A 118 6.94 4.60 19.54
N GLU A 119 7.40 4.23 20.74
CA GLU A 119 8.54 4.86 21.41
C GLU A 119 9.81 4.80 20.55
N PHE A 120 10.06 3.65 19.91
CA PHE A 120 11.17 3.52 18.96
C PHE A 120 10.98 4.47 17.77
N ALA A 121 9.82 4.44 17.13
CA ALA A 121 9.52 5.24 15.94
C ALA A 121 9.59 6.75 16.22
N LEU A 122 9.17 7.21 17.40
CA LEU A 122 9.16 8.63 17.76
C LEU A 122 10.51 9.15 18.25
N HIS A 123 11.27 8.34 19.02
CA HIS A 123 12.37 8.86 19.84
C HIS A 123 13.72 8.19 19.59
N LYS A 124 13.75 6.96 19.02
CA LYS A 124 15.00 6.18 18.85
C LYS A 124 15.38 5.98 17.40
N ALA A 125 14.44 6.01 16.48
CA ALA A 125 14.69 5.86 15.06
C ALA A 125 15.65 6.95 14.54
N PRO A 126 16.71 6.58 13.79
CA PRO A 126 17.63 7.56 13.23
C PRO A 126 16.91 8.45 12.21
N ARG A 127 17.30 9.74 12.19
CA ARG A 127 16.59 10.80 11.45
C ARG A 127 17.54 11.78 10.81
N THR A 128 17.05 12.46 9.79
CA THR A 128 17.66 13.67 9.28
C THR A 128 17.65 14.79 10.33
N ARG A 129 18.41 15.87 10.10
CA ARG A 129 18.46 17.03 10.98
C ARG A 129 17.08 17.68 11.21
N ASP A 130 16.20 17.63 10.21
CA ASP A 130 14.83 18.16 10.25
C ASP A 130 13.79 17.10 10.69
N GLY A 131 14.26 15.93 11.12
CA GLY A 131 13.46 14.93 11.81
C GLY A 131 12.75 13.92 10.91
N ILE A 132 13.19 13.73 9.67
CA ILE A 132 12.65 12.69 8.77
C ILE A 132 13.38 11.38 9.02
N VAL A 133 12.63 10.32 9.26
CA VAL A 133 13.17 9.00 9.64
C VAL A 133 13.87 8.33 8.47
N PHE A 134 15.06 7.79 8.70
CA PHE A 134 15.76 6.96 7.73
C PHE A 134 15.13 5.57 7.63
N HIS A 135 15.23 4.95 6.47
CA HIS A 135 14.62 3.65 6.24
C HIS A 135 15.29 2.53 7.03
N ASN A 136 16.61 2.62 7.27
CA ASN A 136 17.37 1.65 8.06
C ASN A 136 18.35 2.32 9.04
N GLN A 137 18.95 1.53 9.97
CA GLN A 137 19.87 2.04 10.98
C GLN A 137 21.33 2.17 10.54
N ILE A 138 21.70 1.50 9.46
CA ILE A 138 23.11 1.34 9.06
C ILE A 138 23.49 2.44 8.06
N GLU A 139 22.50 2.98 7.37
CA GLU A 139 22.67 3.91 6.26
C GLU A 139 21.69 5.05 6.40
N ASN A 140 22.15 6.29 6.22
CA ASN A 140 21.36 7.49 6.29
C ASN A 140 20.53 7.67 4.99
N ARG A 141 19.64 6.70 4.71
CA ARG A 141 18.87 6.64 3.47
C ARG A 141 17.38 6.81 3.71
N ILE A 142 16.75 7.47 2.77
CA ILE A 142 15.29 7.62 2.70
C ILE A 142 14.82 6.87 1.47
N TRP A 143 13.93 5.90 1.68
CA TRP A 143 13.34 5.07 0.64
C TRP A 143 11.86 5.40 0.50
N VAL A 144 11.35 5.27 -0.71
CA VAL A 144 9.93 5.55 -1.01
C VAL A 144 8.97 4.60 -0.28
N ASP A 145 9.40 3.39 0.03
CA ASP A 145 8.66 2.39 0.81
C ASP A 145 8.21 2.93 2.17
N ALA A 146 9.03 3.82 2.77
CA ALA A 146 8.74 4.42 4.06
C ALA A 146 7.38 5.11 4.14
N PHE A 147 6.81 5.59 3.03
CA PHE A 147 5.46 6.16 2.98
C PHE A 147 4.37 5.20 3.49
N TYR A 148 4.52 3.91 3.23
CA TYR A 148 3.56 2.91 3.67
C TYR A 148 3.89 2.35 5.06
N MET A 149 5.17 2.19 5.35
CA MET A 149 5.62 1.47 6.53
C MET A 149 5.42 2.28 7.82
N LEU A 150 5.77 3.56 7.83
CA LEU A 150 5.84 4.37 9.05
C LEU A 150 4.62 5.29 9.28
N PRO A 151 4.25 6.23 8.39
CA PRO A 151 3.22 7.23 8.66
C PRO A 151 1.84 6.65 8.99
N PRO A 152 1.35 5.57 8.34
CA PRO A 152 0.07 4.98 8.71
C PRO A 152 0.02 4.52 10.17
N PHE A 153 1.08 3.86 10.65
CA PHE A 153 1.18 3.46 12.05
C PHE A 153 1.15 4.65 13.00
N LEU A 154 1.93 5.70 12.72
CA LEU A 154 1.93 6.92 13.53
C LEU A 154 0.54 7.55 13.63
N ALA A 155 -0.19 7.59 12.51
CA ALA A 155 -1.54 8.16 12.46
C ALA A 155 -2.53 7.35 13.33
N VAL A 156 -2.55 6.01 13.20
CA VAL A 156 -3.47 5.15 13.99
C VAL A 156 -3.06 5.06 15.45
N ALA A 157 -1.78 5.29 15.77
CA ALA A 157 -1.26 5.35 17.14
C ALA A 157 -1.49 6.71 17.85
N GLY A 158 -2.23 7.63 17.21
CA GLY A 158 -2.58 8.92 17.82
C GLY A 158 -1.57 10.05 17.58
N HIS A 159 -0.65 9.88 16.63
CA HIS A 159 0.35 10.88 16.25
C HIS A 159 0.18 11.39 14.80
N PRO A 160 -1.02 11.90 14.42
CA PRO A 160 -1.30 12.27 13.03
C PRO A 160 -0.45 13.43 12.52
N ALA A 161 -0.05 14.36 13.39
CA ALA A 161 0.84 15.46 13.00
C ALA A 161 2.25 14.97 12.61
N GLU A 162 2.79 13.97 13.34
CA GLU A 162 4.08 13.37 12.98
C GLU A 162 3.95 12.53 11.70
N ALA A 163 2.83 11.81 11.50
CA ALA A 163 2.55 11.10 10.25
C ALA A 163 2.57 12.05 9.05
N MET A 164 1.91 13.20 9.14
CA MET A 164 1.92 14.24 8.10
C MET A 164 3.31 14.81 7.86
N LYS A 165 4.07 15.08 8.93
CA LYS A 165 5.46 15.56 8.82
C LYS A 165 6.33 14.57 8.06
N GLN A 166 6.21 13.27 8.34
CA GLN A 166 6.97 12.23 7.64
C GLN A 166 6.56 12.16 6.15
N CYS A 167 5.26 12.14 5.83
CA CYS A 167 4.78 12.20 4.44
C CYS A 167 5.31 13.43 3.69
N ALA A 168 5.24 14.61 4.30
CA ALA A 168 5.75 15.86 3.69
C ALA A 168 7.27 15.80 3.47
N GLY A 169 8.00 15.23 4.42
CA GLY A 169 9.45 15.06 4.32
C GLY A 169 9.86 14.10 3.21
N PHE A 170 9.22 12.92 3.14
CA PHE A 170 9.46 11.95 2.06
C PHE A 170 9.12 12.56 0.70
N ARG A 171 7.97 13.24 0.58
CA ARG A 171 7.59 13.94 -0.65
C ARG A 171 8.65 14.95 -1.06
N ARG A 172 9.07 15.86 -0.17
CA ARG A 172 10.06 16.91 -0.45
C ARG A 172 11.38 16.35 -0.94
N ILE A 173 11.79 15.18 -0.41
CA ILE A 173 13.10 14.56 -0.71
C ILE A 173 13.03 13.72 -1.99
N LEU A 174 11.98 12.94 -2.17
CA LEU A 174 11.94 11.90 -3.19
C LEU A 174 11.19 12.29 -4.47
N GLN A 175 10.27 13.28 -4.41
CA GLN A 175 9.48 13.63 -5.58
C GLN A 175 10.29 14.39 -6.62
N ASP A 176 10.25 13.93 -7.86
CA ASP A 176 10.75 14.66 -9.00
C ASP A 176 9.78 15.82 -9.34
N PRO A 177 10.26 17.07 -9.40
CA PRO A 177 9.39 18.24 -9.60
C PRO A 177 8.78 18.32 -10.99
N LYS A 178 9.33 17.61 -12.00
CA LYS A 178 8.84 17.64 -13.39
C LYS A 178 7.80 16.55 -13.63
N THR A 179 8.12 15.32 -13.28
CA THR A 179 7.27 14.15 -13.52
C THR A 179 6.23 13.94 -12.42
N LYS A 180 6.44 14.50 -11.23
CA LYS A 180 5.65 14.28 -10.01
C LYS A 180 5.71 12.84 -9.46
N LEU A 181 6.44 11.94 -10.10
CA LEU A 181 6.74 10.60 -9.60
C LEU A 181 7.78 10.68 -8.48
N TYR A 182 7.81 9.64 -7.64
CA TYR A 182 8.81 9.50 -6.58
C TYR A 182 9.99 8.64 -7.05
N SER A 183 11.20 9.16 -6.84
CA SER A 183 12.44 8.39 -6.97
C SER A 183 12.60 7.40 -5.81
N HIS A 184 13.32 6.30 -6.03
CA HIS A 184 13.34 5.19 -5.09
C HIS A 184 14.12 5.50 -3.80
N MET A 185 15.41 5.84 -3.90
CA MET A 185 16.31 5.95 -2.75
C MET A 185 17.14 7.23 -2.79
N TRP A 186 17.11 7.97 -1.67
CA TRP A 186 17.95 9.14 -1.41
C TRP A 186 19.00 8.80 -0.35
N ASP A 187 20.25 9.16 -0.61
CA ASP A 187 21.37 9.06 0.33
C ASP A 187 21.60 10.44 0.96
N ALA A 188 21.35 10.56 2.27
CA ALA A 188 21.47 11.83 2.98
C ALA A 188 22.91 12.24 3.24
N ASP A 189 23.86 11.33 3.26
CA ASP A 189 25.29 11.63 3.44
C ASP A 189 25.88 12.21 2.16
N ARG A 190 25.47 11.69 1.01
CA ARG A 190 25.89 12.14 -0.31
C ARG A 190 25.08 13.33 -0.83
N GLN A 191 23.93 13.63 -0.24
CA GLN A 191 22.96 14.60 -0.71
C GLN A 191 22.58 14.40 -2.18
N ASP A 192 22.43 13.13 -2.59
CA ASP A 192 22.05 12.70 -3.95
C ASP A 192 21.28 11.39 -3.91
N PHE A 193 20.63 11.05 -5.01
CA PHE A 193 19.97 9.78 -5.15
C PHE A 193 20.96 8.62 -5.30
N GLU A 194 20.83 7.59 -4.50
CA GLU A 194 21.48 6.32 -4.75
C GLU A 194 20.80 5.58 -5.90
N ARG A 195 19.45 5.63 -5.94
CA ARG A 195 18.65 5.10 -7.03
C ARG A 195 17.55 6.10 -7.40
N ARG A 196 17.73 6.80 -8.51
CA ARG A 196 16.77 7.80 -9.01
C ARG A 196 15.62 7.17 -9.83
N ALA A 197 15.54 5.87 -9.96
CA ALA A 197 14.51 5.18 -10.73
C ALA A 197 13.10 5.48 -10.21
N PHE A 198 12.16 5.73 -11.11
CA PHE A 198 10.73 5.84 -10.81
C PHE A 198 10.13 4.44 -10.69
N TRP A 199 10.51 3.74 -9.63
CA TRP A 199 10.11 2.37 -9.35
C TRP A 199 8.59 2.29 -9.12
N ALA A 200 7.89 1.46 -9.91
CA ALA A 200 6.44 1.39 -9.90
C ALA A 200 5.89 0.96 -8.54
N SER A 201 6.36 -0.17 -7.99
CA SER A 201 5.93 -0.62 -6.66
C SER A 201 6.25 0.42 -5.57
N GLY A 202 7.36 1.15 -5.68
CA GLY A 202 7.70 2.25 -4.77
C GLY A 202 6.67 3.38 -4.79
N ASN A 203 6.25 3.80 -5.97
CA ASN A 203 5.17 4.79 -6.13
C ASN A 203 3.82 4.23 -5.65
N GLY A 204 3.60 2.91 -5.78
CA GLY A 204 2.45 2.22 -5.19
C GLY A 204 2.44 2.28 -3.67
N TRP A 205 3.60 2.03 -3.02
CA TRP A 205 3.75 2.20 -1.58
C TRP A 205 3.41 3.61 -1.12
N ALA A 206 3.84 4.64 -1.87
CA ALA A 206 3.51 6.03 -1.58
C ALA A 206 2.00 6.30 -1.68
N LEU A 207 1.33 5.84 -2.75
CA LEU A 207 -0.12 5.98 -2.93
C LEU A 207 -0.90 5.32 -1.80
N ALA A 208 -0.67 4.03 -1.57
CA ALA A 208 -1.38 3.26 -0.56
C ALA A 208 -1.08 3.78 0.86
N GLY A 209 0.16 4.18 1.14
CA GLY A 209 0.55 4.75 2.43
C GLY A 209 -0.16 6.07 2.71
N MET A 210 -0.16 7.00 1.77
CA MET A 210 -0.89 8.27 1.91
C MET A 210 -2.41 8.06 2.06
N ALA A 211 -3.01 7.11 1.33
CA ALA A 211 -4.43 6.77 1.47
C ALA A 211 -4.75 6.23 2.87
N ARG A 212 -3.88 5.38 3.45
CA ARG A 212 -4.04 4.89 4.83
C ARG A 212 -3.89 5.99 5.87
N VAL A 213 -2.92 6.91 5.70
CA VAL A 213 -2.81 8.09 6.58
C VAL A 213 -4.07 8.94 6.50
N LEU A 214 -4.54 9.26 5.30
CA LEU A 214 -5.74 10.08 5.07
C LEU A 214 -6.97 9.52 5.81
N ARG A 215 -7.14 8.19 5.76
CA ARG A 215 -8.22 7.48 6.46
C ARG A 215 -8.10 7.58 7.98
N ALA A 216 -6.88 7.60 8.51
CA ALA A 216 -6.60 7.64 9.96
C ALA A 216 -6.59 9.07 10.53
N LEU A 217 -6.51 10.12 9.70
CA LEU A 217 -6.49 11.50 10.18
C LEU A 217 -7.81 11.88 10.84
N PRO A 218 -7.79 12.57 12.00
CA PRO A 218 -8.98 13.13 12.64
C PRO A 218 -9.73 14.11 11.71
N ALA A 219 -11.04 14.22 11.90
CA ALA A 219 -11.88 15.17 11.14
C ALA A 219 -11.42 16.63 11.31
N ALA A 220 -10.86 16.97 12.45
CA ALA A 220 -10.32 18.31 12.74
C ALA A 220 -9.12 18.70 11.86
N MET A 221 -8.42 17.74 11.25
CA MET A 221 -7.28 17.97 10.35
C MET A 221 -7.73 18.08 8.88
N ALA A 222 -8.71 18.93 8.60
CA ALA A 222 -9.30 19.06 7.27
C ALA A 222 -8.32 19.60 6.22
N ALA A 223 -7.43 20.49 6.61
CA ALA A 223 -6.39 21.05 5.72
C ALA A 223 -5.37 19.99 5.31
N GLU A 224 -4.91 19.18 6.25
CA GLU A 224 -3.96 18.09 6.02
C GLU A 224 -4.61 16.98 5.18
N LYS A 225 -5.88 16.68 5.41
CA LYS A 225 -6.65 15.76 4.55
C LYS A 225 -6.72 16.26 3.11
N ALA A 226 -7.06 17.53 2.90
CA ALA A 226 -7.10 18.13 1.56
C ALA A 226 -5.73 18.07 0.88
N GLN A 227 -4.65 18.32 1.63
CA GLN A 227 -3.28 18.25 1.14
C GLN A 227 -2.90 16.83 0.70
N LEU A 228 -3.24 15.79 1.50
CA LEU A 228 -2.99 14.39 1.11
C LEU A 228 -3.79 14.00 -0.13
N VAL A 229 -5.04 14.43 -0.24
CA VAL A 229 -5.86 14.21 -1.43
C VAL A 229 -5.21 14.81 -2.67
N GLU A 230 -4.69 16.03 -2.57
CA GLU A 230 -3.97 16.70 -3.66
C GLU A 230 -2.73 15.88 -4.06
N TRP A 231 -1.90 15.45 -3.10
CA TRP A 231 -0.70 14.67 -3.37
C TRP A 231 -0.99 13.30 -3.99
N ILE A 232 -2.04 12.62 -3.52
CA ILE A 232 -2.47 11.34 -4.09
C ILE A 232 -2.93 11.55 -5.54
N ARG A 233 -3.77 12.55 -5.81
CA ARG A 233 -4.26 12.85 -7.17
C ARG A 233 -3.12 13.19 -8.11
N GLU A 234 -2.20 14.05 -7.68
CA GLU A 234 -1.01 14.41 -8.46
C GLU A 234 -0.19 13.16 -8.84
N LEU A 235 0.00 12.23 -7.91
CA LEU A 235 0.74 10.99 -8.19
C LEU A 235 -0.05 10.03 -9.08
N VAL A 236 -1.37 9.91 -8.91
CA VAL A 236 -2.24 9.13 -9.81
C VAL A 236 -2.15 9.66 -11.24
N ASP A 237 -2.29 10.97 -11.42
CA ASP A 237 -2.23 11.62 -12.73
C ASP A 237 -0.84 11.47 -13.38
N ALA A 238 0.23 11.49 -12.58
CA ALA A 238 1.60 11.27 -13.04
C ALA A 238 1.87 9.81 -13.46
N ALA A 239 1.27 8.85 -12.79
CA ALA A 239 1.52 7.43 -13.02
C ALA A 239 0.67 6.84 -14.16
N LEU A 240 -0.59 7.26 -14.32
CA LEU A 240 -1.52 6.68 -15.30
C LEU A 240 -1.02 6.72 -16.77
N PRO A 241 -0.31 7.75 -17.26
CA PRO A 241 0.23 7.78 -18.61
C PRO A 241 1.23 6.65 -18.93
N TRP A 242 1.83 6.04 -17.90
CA TRP A 242 2.79 4.93 -18.05
C TRP A 242 2.10 3.55 -18.15
N ARG A 243 0.79 3.53 -18.07
CA ARG A 243 0.01 2.30 -18.21
C ARG A 243 0.14 1.74 -19.61
N ARG A 244 0.49 0.48 -19.71
CA ARG A 244 0.63 -0.25 -20.97
C ARG A 244 -0.74 -0.50 -21.60
N ALA A 245 -0.89 -0.17 -22.89
CA ALA A 245 -2.15 -0.35 -23.59
C ALA A 245 -2.48 -1.84 -23.87
N CYS A 246 -1.45 -2.71 -23.96
CA CYS A 246 -1.62 -4.11 -24.36
C CYS A 246 -2.15 -5.02 -23.24
N ASP A 247 -1.83 -4.73 -21.98
CA ASP A 247 -2.17 -5.58 -20.81
C ASP A 247 -2.69 -4.80 -19.60
N GLY A 248 -2.66 -3.47 -19.65
CA GLY A 248 -3.14 -2.61 -18.57
C GLY A 248 -2.23 -2.55 -17.34
N LEU A 249 -1.03 -3.14 -17.40
CA LEU A 249 -0.02 -3.14 -16.33
C LEU A 249 1.04 -2.07 -16.59
N PHE A 250 2.12 -2.10 -15.82
CA PHE A 250 3.20 -1.11 -15.87
C PHE A 250 4.56 -1.81 -15.97
N HIS A 251 5.59 -1.09 -16.42
CA HIS A 251 6.96 -1.55 -16.26
C HIS A 251 7.42 -1.36 -14.81
N ASP A 252 8.37 -2.17 -14.33
CA ASP A 252 8.93 -2.07 -12.96
C ASP A 252 9.53 -0.68 -12.69
N VAL A 253 10.12 -0.06 -13.71
CA VAL A 253 10.50 1.36 -13.70
C VAL A 253 9.69 2.05 -14.78
N PHE A 254 8.90 3.06 -14.41
CA PHE A 254 7.92 3.66 -15.31
C PHE A 254 8.50 4.12 -16.64
N ASP A 255 9.63 4.83 -16.60
CA ASP A 255 10.31 5.42 -17.75
C ASP A 255 11.37 4.51 -18.39
N ASP A 256 11.39 3.22 -18.03
CA ASP A 256 12.29 2.22 -18.60
C ASP A 256 11.53 0.99 -19.10
N ALA A 257 11.17 1.00 -20.37
CA ALA A 257 10.50 -0.13 -21.06
C ALA A 257 11.38 -1.39 -21.20
N GLY A 258 12.66 -1.32 -20.85
CA GLY A 258 13.56 -2.48 -20.76
C GLY A 258 13.39 -3.29 -19.47
N THR A 259 12.68 -2.75 -18.48
CA THR A 259 12.38 -3.48 -17.25
C THR A 259 11.19 -4.42 -17.43
N PHE A 260 11.05 -5.39 -16.56
CA PHE A 260 9.94 -6.36 -16.65
C PHE A 260 8.57 -5.69 -16.40
N VAL A 261 7.49 -6.40 -16.76
CA VAL A 261 6.12 -5.95 -16.51
C VAL A 261 5.73 -6.33 -15.09
N GLU A 262 5.41 -5.30 -14.29
CA GLU A 262 5.16 -5.37 -12.87
C GLU A 262 3.65 -5.35 -12.59
N THR A 263 3.19 -6.22 -11.70
CA THR A 263 1.76 -6.42 -11.40
C THR A 263 1.29 -5.66 -10.15
N ASN A 264 2.16 -5.55 -9.13
CA ASN A 264 1.73 -5.08 -7.81
C ASN A 264 1.32 -3.61 -7.80
N PHE A 265 1.97 -2.77 -8.62
CA PHE A 265 1.57 -1.37 -8.74
C PHE A 265 0.12 -1.21 -9.20
N ALA A 266 -0.34 -2.05 -10.16
CA ALA A 266 -1.74 -2.02 -10.60
C ALA A 266 -2.70 -2.34 -9.44
N GLN A 267 -2.34 -3.27 -8.56
CA GLN A 267 -3.12 -3.60 -7.35
C GLN A 267 -3.14 -2.45 -6.35
N MET A 268 -1.98 -1.84 -6.09
CA MET A 268 -1.83 -0.70 -5.17
C MET A 268 -2.60 0.53 -5.66
N LEU A 269 -2.54 0.81 -6.96
CA LEU A 269 -3.29 1.91 -7.57
C LEU A 269 -4.79 1.64 -7.52
N ALA A 270 -5.25 0.44 -7.90
CA ALA A 270 -6.66 0.07 -7.81
C ALA A 270 -7.18 0.16 -6.36
N TYR A 271 -6.41 -0.34 -5.38
CA TYR A 271 -6.72 -0.17 -3.95
C TYR A 271 -6.95 1.29 -3.58
N THR A 272 -6.02 2.17 -3.98
CA THR A 272 -6.08 3.60 -3.69
C THR A 272 -7.30 4.25 -4.33
N LEU A 273 -7.61 3.91 -5.59
CA LEU A 273 -8.77 4.44 -6.31
C LEU A 273 -10.09 3.98 -5.68
N TYR A 274 -10.23 2.68 -5.34
CA TYR A 274 -11.43 2.18 -4.66
C TYR A 274 -11.64 2.88 -3.31
N ARG A 275 -10.60 3.05 -2.49
CA ARG A 275 -10.68 3.79 -1.24
C ARG A 275 -11.09 5.24 -1.47
N GLY A 276 -10.52 5.87 -2.50
CA GLY A 276 -10.84 7.25 -2.84
C GLY A 276 -12.29 7.46 -3.29
N VAL A 277 -12.82 6.57 -4.09
CA VAL A 277 -14.22 6.63 -4.52
C VAL A 277 -15.16 6.33 -3.35
N ALA A 278 -14.86 5.29 -2.56
CA ALA A 278 -15.64 4.93 -1.38
C ALA A 278 -15.75 6.08 -0.36
N GLU A 279 -14.66 6.79 -0.12
CA GLU A 279 -14.58 7.88 0.85
C GLU A 279 -14.91 9.26 0.25
N GLY A 280 -15.17 9.34 -1.06
CA GLY A 280 -15.61 10.55 -1.77
C GLY A 280 -14.53 11.58 -2.06
N TRP A 281 -13.24 11.23 -1.89
CA TRP A 281 -12.13 12.12 -2.23
C TRP A 281 -11.54 11.89 -3.64
N MET A 282 -11.97 10.82 -4.33
CA MET A 282 -11.74 10.62 -5.78
C MET A 282 -13.06 10.65 -6.53
N PRO A 283 -13.10 11.20 -7.75
CA PRO A 283 -14.29 11.15 -8.61
C PRO A 283 -14.74 9.73 -8.90
N HIS A 284 -16.06 9.50 -8.96
CA HIS A 284 -16.67 8.19 -9.27
C HIS A 284 -16.17 7.61 -10.62
N SER A 285 -15.86 8.47 -11.59
CA SER A 285 -15.31 8.06 -12.89
C SER A 285 -14.04 7.22 -12.81
N PHE A 286 -13.26 7.34 -11.72
CA PHE A 286 -12.07 6.49 -11.50
C PHE A 286 -12.40 5.02 -11.21
N LEU A 287 -13.67 4.69 -10.94
CA LEU A 287 -14.08 3.30 -10.75
C LEU A 287 -13.81 2.44 -12.00
N VAL A 288 -14.04 3.00 -13.20
CA VAL A 288 -13.71 2.31 -14.46
C VAL A 288 -12.21 1.99 -14.56
N THR A 289 -11.36 2.93 -14.17
CA THR A 289 -9.92 2.71 -14.13
C THR A 289 -9.54 1.65 -13.10
N ALA A 290 -10.12 1.71 -11.90
CA ALA A 290 -9.85 0.75 -10.83
C ALA A 290 -10.26 -0.68 -11.23
N GLU A 291 -11.44 -0.87 -11.82
CA GLU A 291 -11.89 -2.18 -12.32
C GLU A 291 -10.95 -2.71 -13.42
N SER A 292 -10.55 -1.87 -14.37
CA SER A 292 -9.64 -2.29 -15.45
C SER A 292 -8.22 -2.66 -14.93
N LEU A 293 -7.71 -1.98 -13.90
CA LEU A 293 -6.46 -2.34 -13.23
C LEU A 293 -6.59 -3.67 -12.47
N ARG A 294 -7.72 -3.84 -11.78
CA ARG A 294 -8.06 -5.09 -11.08
C ARG A 294 -8.11 -6.27 -12.03
N GLU A 295 -8.79 -6.15 -13.14
CA GLU A 295 -8.88 -7.21 -14.17
C GLU A 295 -7.50 -7.61 -14.70
N ALA A 296 -6.64 -6.62 -14.99
CA ALA A 296 -5.27 -6.85 -15.41
C ALA A 296 -4.45 -7.62 -14.34
N ALA A 297 -4.62 -7.27 -13.06
CA ALA A 297 -3.95 -7.95 -11.95
C ALA A 297 -4.51 -9.36 -11.69
N ILE A 298 -5.82 -9.56 -11.79
CA ILE A 298 -6.45 -10.89 -11.65
C ILE A 298 -5.93 -11.86 -12.71
N ALA A 299 -5.71 -11.41 -13.93
CA ALA A 299 -5.15 -12.21 -15.02
C ALA A 299 -3.73 -12.74 -14.71
N LYS A 300 -3.07 -12.20 -13.67
CA LYS A 300 -1.76 -12.65 -13.21
C LYS A 300 -1.81 -13.62 -12.03
N VAL A 301 -2.98 -13.96 -11.53
CA VAL A 301 -3.13 -14.96 -10.47
C VAL A 301 -3.15 -16.36 -11.11
N ASP A 302 -2.21 -17.21 -10.74
CA ASP A 302 -2.14 -18.57 -11.25
C ASP A 302 -3.12 -19.53 -10.52
N ALA A 303 -3.17 -20.77 -10.98
CA ALA A 303 -4.06 -21.78 -10.42
C ALA A 303 -3.79 -22.13 -8.94
N SER A 304 -2.59 -21.84 -8.44
CA SER A 304 -2.20 -22.02 -7.03
C SER A 304 -2.59 -20.82 -6.15
N GLY A 305 -2.97 -19.70 -6.76
CA GLY A 305 -3.25 -18.44 -6.07
C GLY A 305 -2.03 -17.52 -5.96
N LEU A 306 -0.93 -17.81 -6.66
CA LEU A 306 0.24 -16.93 -6.68
C LEU A 306 0.04 -15.79 -7.68
N VAL A 307 0.20 -14.56 -7.23
CA VAL A 307 0.24 -13.37 -8.08
C VAL A 307 1.60 -13.31 -8.74
N GLN A 308 1.63 -13.44 -10.06
CA GLN A 308 2.84 -13.48 -10.88
C GLN A 308 3.25 -12.08 -11.38
N GLY A 309 4.53 -11.92 -11.71
CA GLY A 309 5.05 -10.68 -12.26
C GLY A 309 5.23 -9.57 -11.23
N VAL A 310 5.44 -9.92 -9.98
CA VAL A 310 5.62 -8.99 -8.86
C VAL A 310 7.09 -8.71 -8.63
N CYS A 311 7.43 -7.44 -8.41
CA CYS A 311 8.72 -7.02 -7.83
C CYS A 311 8.69 -7.28 -6.32
N GLY A 312 9.51 -8.19 -5.82
CA GLY A 312 9.54 -8.52 -4.39
C GLY A 312 10.67 -9.45 -4.00
N ALA A 313 10.82 -9.64 -2.69
CA ALA A 313 11.86 -10.50 -2.14
C ALA A 313 11.74 -11.95 -2.65
N PRO A 314 12.87 -12.64 -2.87
CA PRO A 314 14.26 -12.22 -2.65
C PRO A 314 14.90 -11.50 -3.86
N HIS A 315 14.20 -11.30 -4.96
CA HIS A 315 14.74 -10.82 -6.22
C HIS A 315 13.96 -9.64 -6.79
N PHE A 316 14.31 -8.43 -6.35
CA PHE A 316 13.64 -7.19 -6.77
C PHE A 316 13.93 -6.74 -8.22
N ASN A 317 14.80 -7.40 -8.94
CA ASN A 317 15.24 -7.03 -10.29
C ASN A 317 14.68 -7.91 -11.40
N ARG A 318 13.73 -8.79 -11.09
CA ARG A 318 13.07 -9.70 -12.04
C ARG A 318 11.65 -10.03 -11.60
N PRO A 319 10.77 -10.42 -12.54
CA PRO A 319 9.40 -10.80 -12.18
C PRO A 319 9.38 -12.05 -11.28
N GLY A 320 8.58 -11.99 -10.22
CA GLY A 320 8.41 -13.08 -9.27
C GLY A 320 7.02 -13.10 -8.67
N THR A 321 6.94 -13.65 -7.47
CA THR A 321 5.77 -13.59 -6.59
C THR A 321 6.27 -13.26 -5.18
N SER A 322 5.49 -12.50 -4.42
CA SER A 322 5.88 -12.05 -3.08
C SER A 322 4.69 -11.93 -2.15
N THR A 323 4.95 -11.89 -0.85
CA THR A 323 3.92 -11.72 0.17
C THR A 323 3.16 -10.41 -0.02
N GLU A 324 3.85 -9.31 -0.29
CA GLU A 324 3.23 -8.01 -0.52
C GLU A 324 2.36 -7.99 -1.79
N GLY A 325 2.76 -8.71 -2.84
CA GLY A 325 1.93 -8.88 -4.04
C GLY A 325 0.63 -9.62 -3.76
N GLN A 326 0.69 -10.67 -2.93
CA GLN A 326 -0.50 -11.37 -2.43
C GLN A 326 -1.36 -10.46 -1.55
N ALA A 327 -0.73 -9.74 -0.61
CA ALA A 327 -1.42 -8.86 0.33
C ALA A 327 -2.15 -7.72 -0.39
N PHE A 328 -1.52 -7.09 -1.40
CA PHE A 328 -2.18 -6.04 -2.16
C PHE A 328 -3.30 -6.55 -3.08
N HIS A 329 -3.23 -7.79 -3.53
CA HIS A 329 -4.39 -8.42 -4.17
C HIS A 329 -5.60 -8.46 -3.22
N LEU A 330 -5.39 -8.88 -1.99
CA LEU A 330 -6.44 -8.96 -0.97
C LEU A 330 -6.93 -7.57 -0.52
N LEU A 331 -6.01 -6.61 -0.33
CA LEU A 331 -6.34 -5.22 -0.01
C LEU A 331 -7.17 -4.56 -1.10
N MET A 332 -6.81 -4.77 -2.38
CA MET A 332 -7.56 -4.29 -3.54
C MET A 332 -8.98 -4.84 -3.55
N GLU A 333 -9.16 -6.14 -3.32
CA GLU A 333 -10.48 -6.79 -3.29
C GLU A 333 -11.31 -6.35 -2.08
N ALA A 334 -10.69 -6.16 -0.90
CA ALA A 334 -11.37 -5.61 0.26
C ALA A 334 -11.85 -4.16 0.01
N ALA A 335 -10.97 -3.33 -0.58
CA ALA A 335 -11.32 -1.94 -0.93
C ALA A 335 -12.45 -1.87 -1.97
N ARG A 336 -12.42 -2.76 -2.98
CA ARG A 336 -13.49 -2.88 -3.97
C ARG A 336 -14.82 -3.25 -3.31
N ARG A 337 -14.83 -4.30 -2.48
CA ARG A 337 -16.02 -4.74 -1.75
C ARG A 337 -16.65 -3.59 -0.96
N ASP A 338 -15.83 -2.82 -0.25
CA ASP A 338 -16.30 -1.71 0.57
C ASP A 338 -16.81 -0.55 -0.33
N CYS A 339 -16.09 -0.25 -1.43
CA CYS A 339 -16.48 0.77 -2.39
C CYS A 339 -17.85 0.48 -3.01
N LEU A 340 -18.08 -0.75 -3.46
CA LEU A 340 -19.37 -1.14 -4.06
C LEU A 340 -20.53 -1.06 -3.05
N LYS A 341 -20.29 -1.33 -1.76
CA LYS A 341 -21.30 -1.16 -0.72
C LYS A 341 -21.64 0.31 -0.49
N GLU A 342 -20.63 1.17 -0.39
CA GLU A 342 -20.83 2.61 -0.14
C GLU A 342 -21.50 3.32 -1.31
N THR A 343 -21.11 3.02 -2.56
CA THR A 343 -21.72 3.60 -3.77
C THR A 343 -23.18 3.15 -3.92
N ALA A 344 -23.48 1.87 -3.69
CA ALA A 344 -24.85 1.37 -3.68
C ALA A 344 -25.75 2.06 -2.62
N THR A 345 -25.16 2.42 -1.46
CA THR A 345 -25.88 3.11 -0.37
C THR A 345 -26.15 4.59 -0.71
N ARG A 346 -25.28 5.23 -1.48
CA ARG A 346 -25.44 6.63 -1.91
C ARG A 346 -26.37 6.79 -3.11
N GLY A 347 -26.69 5.73 -3.84
CA GLY A 347 -27.51 5.75 -5.05
C GLY A 347 -26.77 6.29 -6.28
N ASP A 348 -25.44 6.20 -6.28
CA ASP A 348 -24.55 6.62 -7.37
C ASP A 348 -24.35 5.50 -8.40
#